data_ea4a7570f46b68f04f924f497b9fcde8
#
_entry.id   ea4a7570f46b68f04f924f497b9fcde8
#
_cell.length_a   1.000
_cell.length_b   1.000
_cell.length_c   1.000
_cell.angle_alpha   90.00
_cell.angle_beta   90.00
_cell.angle_gamma   90.00
#
_symmetry.space_group_name_H-M   'P 1'
#
loop_
_entity.id
_entity.type
_entity.pdbx_description
1 polymer ?
#
loop_
_entity_poly.entity_id
_entity_poly.type
_entity_poly.pdbx_seq_one_letter_code
_entity_poly.pdbx_strand_id
1 'polypeptide(L)'
;MQSNTGAPRRPIVGRRAMLAGVGSGAAAMWAGSGWSMGSVLPDTLQRPLAELFALPEPKRPVDVPLAPRRVSHPSVASPESLSEWELFKRRFIAGEGRVVDTGNGGVSHTEGQGWGMLCAVAFDDPTTFDLLHNWTARTLRRRGDRLHSWRYVPNSPIPVSDPNNATDGDLFIASALWRAAWRWGRPDLEHAAQAIARDILALLVREVGSRTVLLPGAFGFETASLVTINPSYYVFPAMEEMAALAPSPVWARLIDDGTAMLTEGRFGKWQLPPDWLRMDRASGALAPHPNWPARFSYDAIRVPLWLAWSGQSPQTLQRSFSDYWALYQPAPPAWIDLNTNAQAHYPAPPGVLAIGRTAAALSQSGNKRPQSVQFPSIRASPDYYSAALTMLSRCAWQECWDM
;
A
#
# COMPACT_ATOMS: atom_id res chain seq x y z
N MET A 1 39.68 -5.17 -37.21
CA MET A 1 39.79 -5.58 -35.81
C MET A 1 39.40 -4.40 -34.90
N GLN A 2 38.17 -4.34 -34.48
CA GLN A 2 37.70 -3.37 -33.51
C GLN A 2 37.16 -4.16 -32.33
N SER A 3 37.80 -4.02 -31.19
CA SER A 3 37.44 -4.66 -29.94
C SER A 3 36.25 -3.95 -29.29
N ASN A 4 35.13 -4.66 -29.20
CA ASN A 4 33.92 -4.22 -28.50
C ASN A 4 34.04 -4.56 -27.02
N THR A 5 34.42 -3.58 -26.19
CA THR A 5 34.43 -3.69 -24.73
C THR A 5 33.06 -3.31 -24.19
N GLY A 6 32.21 -4.31 -23.98
CA GLY A 6 30.93 -4.15 -23.29
C GLY A 6 31.16 -3.81 -21.80
N ALA A 7 30.70 -2.65 -21.38
CA ALA A 7 30.69 -2.26 -19.98
C ALA A 7 29.71 -3.16 -19.18
N PRO A 8 30.06 -3.59 -17.96
CA PRO A 8 29.21 -4.45 -17.16
C PRO A 8 27.95 -3.67 -16.71
N ARG A 9 26.78 -4.19 -17.01
CA ARG A 9 25.51 -3.71 -16.47
C ARG A 9 25.51 -3.91 -14.95
N ARG A 10 25.54 -2.81 -14.20
CA ARG A 10 25.38 -2.85 -12.75
C ARG A 10 23.97 -3.30 -12.41
N PRO A 11 23.77 -4.19 -11.43
CA PRO A 11 22.44 -4.62 -11.01
C PRO A 11 21.70 -3.41 -10.42
N ILE A 12 20.47 -3.18 -10.89
CA ILE A 12 19.51 -2.27 -10.28
C ILE A 12 19.14 -2.90 -8.94
N VAL A 13 19.53 -2.27 -7.84
CA VAL A 13 19.15 -2.70 -6.48
C VAL A 13 17.65 -2.53 -6.37
N GLY A 14 16.93 -3.63 -6.46
CA GLY A 14 15.48 -3.64 -6.42
C GLY A 14 14.96 -3.13 -5.08
N ARG A 15 13.84 -2.41 -5.15
CA ARG A 15 13.09 -1.73 -4.08
C ARG A 15 12.93 -2.51 -2.77
N ARG A 16 12.96 -3.83 -2.80
CA ARG A 16 12.67 -4.72 -1.66
C ARG A 16 13.83 -5.59 -1.19
N ALA A 17 15.02 -5.44 -1.74
CA ALA A 17 16.21 -6.07 -1.17
C ALA A 17 16.44 -5.61 0.30
N MET A 18 15.89 -4.44 0.69
CA MET A 18 15.93 -3.95 2.08
C MET A 18 14.93 -4.64 3.02
N LEU A 19 13.77 -5.10 2.55
CA LEU A 19 12.80 -5.83 3.39
C LEU A 19 13.28 -7.26 3.71
N ALA A 20 14.06 -7.87 2.84
CA ALA A 20 14.64 -9.19 3.07
C ALA A 20 15.71 -9.19 4.18
N GLY A 21 16.36 -8.06 4.46
CA GLY A 21 17.37 -7.94 5.51
C GLY A 21 16.82 -7.95 6.93
N VAL A 22 15.57 -7.55 7.14
CA VAL A 22 14.97 -7.48 8.48
C VAL A 22 14.39 -8.82 8.93
N GLY A 23 13.83 -9.61 8.02
CA GLY A 23 13.33 -10.95 8.32
C GLY A 23 14.43 -11.97 8.67
N SER A 24 15.62 -11.83 8.06
CA SER A 24 16.73 -12.74 8.31
C SER A 24 17.51 -12.45 9.61
N GLY A 25 17.53 -11.20 10.07
CA GLY A 25 18.22 -10.81 11.29
C GLY A 25 17.50 -11.21 12.58
N ALA A 26 16.17 -11.21 12.57
CA ALA A 26 15.38 -11.61 13.74
C ALA A 26 15.34 -13.14 13.94
N ALA A 27 15.40 -13.92 12.86
CA ALA A 27 15.43 -15.39 12.96
C ALA A 27 16.80 -15.96 13.40
N ALA A 28 17.90 -15.24 13.15
CA ALA A 28 19.24 -15.72 13.49
C ALA A 28 19.63 -15.53 14.98
N MET A 29 18.90 -14.72 15.75
CA MET A 29 19.18 -14.52 17.18
C MET A 29 18.42 -15.45 18.13
N TRP A 30 17.57 -16.34 17.60
CA TRP A 30 16.78 -17.27 18.42
C TRP A 30 17.28 -18.73 18.42
N ALA A 31 18.40 -19.04 17.79
CA ALA A 31 18.94 -20.40 17.68
C ALA A 31 20.01 -20.75 18.74
N GLY A 32 20.16 -19.98 19.81
CA GLY A 32 21.21 -20.25 20.77
C GLY A 32 20.98 -19.77 22.19
N SER A 33 19.94 -20.30 22.88
CA SER A 33 19.95 -20.49 24.34
C SER A 33 18.64 -21.16 24.77
N GLY A 34 18.75 -22.40 25.21
CA GLY A 34 17.65 -23.12 25.83
C GLY A 34 17.31 -22.50 27.18
N TRP A 35 16.18 -21.83 27.23
CA TRP A 35 15.51 -21.46 28.47
C TRP A 35 14.10 -22.03 28.45
N SER A 36 13.85 -22.92 29.40
CA SER A 36 12.50 -23.38 29.72
C SER A 36 11.68 -22.21 30.27
N MET A 37 10.67 -21.79 29.54
CA MET A 37 9.73 -20.79 30.02
C MET A 37 8.77 -21.42 31.02
N GLY A 38 9.02 -21.20 32.30
CA GLY A 38 7.98 -21.21 33.33
C GLY A 38 7.15 -19.94 33.18
N SER A 39 5.87 -20.13 32.94
CA SER A 39 4.86 -19.10 32.77
C SER A 39 4.62 -18.30 34.06
N VAL A 40 4.90 -17.00 34.07
CA VAL A 40 4.13 -16.03 34.87
C VAL A 40 4.14 -14.69 34.15
N LEU A 41 3.12 -14.44 33.34
CA LEU A 41 2.78 -13.07 32.92
C LEU A 41 1.95 -12.43 34.04
N PRO A 42 2.19 -11.17 34.40
CA PRO A 42 1.36 -10.47 35.38
C PRO A 42 -0.09 -10.39 34.91
N ASP A 43 -1.03 -10.69 35.81
CA ASP A 43 -2.49 -10.70 35.59
C ASP A 43 -3.11 -9.39 35.06
N THR A 44 -2.37 -8.31 35.02
CA THR A 44 -2.83 -7.00 34.56
C THR A 44 -2.88 -6.84 33.03
N LEU A 45 -2.37 -7.81 32.25
CA LEU A 45 -2.38 -7.80 30.78
C LEU A 45 -3.38 -8.79 30.17
N GLN A 46 -4.17 -9.47 30.98
CA GLN A 46 -5.17 -10.46 30.56
C GLN A 46 -6.60 -9.88 30.46
N ARG A 47 -6.78 -8.59 30.21
CA ARG A 47 -8.11 -8.16 29.75
C ARG A 47 -8.26 -8.60 28.29
N PRO A 48 -9.24 -9.50 28.00
CA PRO A 48 -9.47 -9.90 26.62
C PRO A 48 -9.83 -8.66 25.80
N LEU A 49 -9.18 -8.46 24.68
CA LEU A 49 -9.53 -7.42 23.70
C LEU A 49 -11.03 -7.46 23.31
N ALA A 50 -11.71 -8.56 23.54
CA ALA A 50 -13.15 -8.71 23.38
C ALA A 50 -13.99 -7.70 24.19
N GLU A 51 -13.52 -7.22 25.34
CA GLU A 51 -14.25 -6.21 26.13
C GLU A 51 -14.13 -4.79 25.57
N LEU A 52 -13.08 -4.50 24.81
CA LEU A 52 -12.94 -3.23 24.09
C LEU A 52 -13.87 -3.16 22.85
N PHE A 53 -14.38 -4.28 22.39
CA PHE A 53 -15.30 -4.39 21.25
C PHE A 53 -16.77 -4.57 21.64
N ALA A 54 -17.10 -4.65 22.92
CA ALA A 54 -18.47 -4.66 23.44
C ALA A 54 -19.05 -3.24 23.55
N LEU A 55 -18.88 -2.42 22.50
CA LEU A 55 -19.73 -1.24 22.35
C LEU A 55 -21.10 -1.71 21.88
N PRO A 56 -22.22 -1.16 22.42
CA PRO A 56 -23.55 -1.49 21.95
C PRO A 56 -23.59 -1.26 20.44
N GLU A 57 -24.01 -2.30 19.69
CA GLU A 57 -24.20 -2.16 18.24
C GLU A 57 -25.02 -0.91 17.98
N PRO A 58 -24.52 0.07 17.21
CA PRO A 58 -25.36 1.17 16.80
C PRO A 58 -26.52 0.56 16.04
N LYS A 59 -27.75 0.79 16.51
CA LYS A 59 -28.97 0.40 15.81
C LYS A 59 -28.88 0.99 14.41
N ARG A 60 -28.61 0.15 13.41
CA ARG A 60 -28.62 0.57 11.99
C ARG A 60 -29.97 1.20 11.70
N PRO A 61 -30.02 2.36 11.03
CA PRO A 61 -31.20 2.70 10.26
C PRO A 61 -31.38 1.58 9.23
N VAL A 62 -32.53 0.93 9.25
CA VAL A 62 -32.86 -0.16 8.36
C VAL A 62 -32.82 0.38 6.92
N ASP A 63 -32.11 -0.36 6.01
CA ASP A 63 -32.24 -0.31 4.56
C ASP A 63 -31.65 0.87 3.76
N VAL A 64 -30.38 1.21 3.97
CA VAL A 64 -29.62 1.77 2.86
C VAL A 64 -28.44 0.81 2.60
N PRO A 65 -28.35 0.14 1.44
CA PRO A 65 -27.14 -0.59 1.07
C PRO A 65 -25.98 0.41 1.06
N LEU A 66 -24.99 0.21 1.93
CA LEU A 66 -23.75 1.00 1.92
C LEU A 66 -22.96 0.57 0.68
N ALA A 67 -23.32 1.13 -0.48
CA ALA A 67 -22.50 1.00 -1.67
C ALA A 67 -21.11 1.62 -1.39
N PRO A 68 -20.03 0.99 -1.85
CA PRO A 68 -18.73 1.61 -1.82
C PRO A 68 -18.81 2.99 -2.49
N ARG A 69 -18.41 4.03 -1.80
CA ARG A 69 -18.57 5.44 -2.21
C ARG A 69 -18.07 5.73 -3.63
N ARG A 70 -17.26 4.82 -4.22
CA ARG A 70 -16.51 4.98 -5.47
C ARG A 70 -16.82 3.92 -6.52
N VAL A 71 -17.82 3.06 -6.33
CA VAL A 71 -18.17 2.00 -7.29
C VAL A 71 -19.57 2.21 -7.85
N SER A 72 -20.18 3.36 -7.60
CA SER A 72 -21.58 3.64 -7.93
C SER A 72 -21.90 3.64 -9.44
N HIS A 73 -20.92 3.75 -10.32
CA HIS A 73 -21.12 3.62 -11.76
C HIS A 73 -19.96 2.91 -12.43
N PRO A 74 -20.21 1.99 -13.37
CA PRO A 74 -19.17 1.51 -14.25
C PRO A 74 -18.74 2.69 -15.12
N SER A 75 -17.65 3.37 -14.74
CA SER A 75 -17.03 4.26 -15.68
C SER A 75 -16.63 3.43 -16.89
N VAL A 76 -17.07 3.85 -18.04
CA VAL A 76 -16.63 3.22 -19.29
C VAL A 76 -15.17 3.62 -19.47
N ALA A 77 -14.25 2.72 -19.15
CA ALA A 77 -12.84 2.94 -19.37
C ALA A 77 -12.60 3.36 -20.82
N SER A 78 -11.79 4.38 -21.04
CA SER A 78 -11.45 4.80 -22.39
C SER A 78 -10.78 3.66 -23.17
N PRO A 79 -10.94 3.59 -24.51
CA PRO A 79 -10.26 2.56 -25.32
C PRO A 79 -8.75 2.53 -25.10
N GLU A 80 -8.13 3.68 -24.85
CA GLU A 80 -6.72 3.78 -24.47
C GLU A 80 -6.44 3.06 -23.16
N SER A 81 -7.22 3.31 -22.12
CA SER A 81 -7.03 2.68 -20.80
C SER A 81 -7.24 1.17 -20.86
N LEU A 82 -8.21 0.70 -21.65
CA LEU A 82 -8.41 -0.73 -21.89
C LEU A 82 -7.19 -1.37 -22.60
N SER A 83 -6.64 -0.71 -23.60
CA SER A 83 -5.45 -1.21 -24.32
C SER A 83 -4.21 -1.27 -23.42
N GLU A 84 -4.06 -0.31 -22.52
CA GLU A 84 -2.97 -0.29 -21.53
C GLU A 84 -3.16 -1.38 -20.47
N TRP A 85 -4.40 -1.67 -20.05
CA TRP A 85 -4.71 -2.81 -19.19
C TRP A 85 -4.35 -4.15 -19.84
N GLU A 86 -4.71 -4.34 -21.10
CA GLU A 86 -4.32 -5.54 -21.86
C GLU A 86 -2.80 -5.69 -21.96
N LEU A 87 -2.08 -4.58 -22.16
CA LEU A 87 -0.62 -4.60 -22.19
C LEU A 87 -0.03 -4.91 -20.80
N PHE A 88 -0.60 -4.38 -19.73
CA PHE A 88 -0.19 -4.68 -18.35
C PHE A 88 -0.34 -6.18 -18.06
N LYS A 89 -1.51 -6.75 -18.37
CA LYS A 89 -1.77 -8.19 -18.19
C LYS A 89 -0.73 -9.05 -18.88
N ARG A 90 -0.51 -8.81 -20.16
CA ARG A 90 0.47 -9.60 -20.96
C ARG A 90 1.90 -9.52 -20.42
N ARG A 91 2.27 -8.40 -19.78
CA ARG A 91 3.64 -8.19 -19.30
C ARG A 91 3.87 -8.70 -17.90
N PHE A 92 2.87 -8.61 -17.04
CA PHE A 92 3.09 -8.72 -15.60
C PHE A 92 2.16 -9.70 -14.89
N ILE A 93 1.16 -10.29 -15.56
CA ILE A 93 0.32 -11.34 -14.99
C ILE A 93 0.68 -12.66 -15.64
N ALA A 94 1.17 -13.59 -14.82
CA ALA A 94 1.45 -14.95 -15.29
C ALA A 94 0.17 -15.77 -15.46
N GLY A 95 0.21 -16.81 -16.30
CA GLY A 95 -0.97 -17.61 -16.63
C GLY A 95 -1.62 -18.30 -15.45
N GLU A 96 -0.88 -18.55 -14.38
CA GLU A 96 -1.40 -19.13 -13.13
C GLU A 96 -2.08 -18.08 -12.20
N GLY A 97 -2.02 -16.79 -12.54
CA GLY A 97 -2.70 -15.72 -11.79
C GLY A 97 -1.83 -14.97 -10.78
N ARG A 98 -0.51 -15.06 -10.86
CA ARG A 98 0.36 -14.22 -10.05
C ARG A 98 0.82 -12.97 -10.79
N VAL A 99 0.85 -11.86 -10.08
CA VAL A 99 1.52 -10.65 -10.55
C VAL A 99 3.02 -10.80 -10.34
N VAL A 100 3.80 -10.58 -11.40
CA VAL A 100 5.25 -10.77 -11.41
C VAL A 100 5.96 -9.44 -11.25
N ASP A 101 6.65 -9.25 -10.13
CA ASP A 101 7.51 -8.07 -9.93
C ASP A 101 8.84 -8.26 -10.65
N THR A 102 8.88 -7.78 -11.88
CA THR A 102 10.05 -7.91 -12.79
C THR A 102 11.25 -7.08 -12.34
N GLY A 103 11.05 -6.07 -11.51
CA GLY A 103 12.10 -5.25 -10.91
C GLY A 103 12.72 -5.87 -9.66
N ASN A 104 12.15 -6.97 -9.14
CA ASN A 104 12.53 -7.59 -7.87
C ASN A 104 12.67 -9.12 -7.98
N GLY A 105 13.37 -9.58 -8.99
CA GLY A 105 13.66 -11.02 -9.17
C GLY A 105 12.44 -11.88 -9.47
N GLY A 106 11.35 -11.32 -9.97
CA GLY A 106 10.16 -12.05 -10.36
C GLY A 106 9.31 -12.54 -9.19
N VAL A 107 9.48 -11.99 -7.99
CA VAL A 107 8.62 -12.29 -6.82
C VAL A 107 7.18 -11.83 -7.07
N SER A 108 6.27 -12.35 -6.25
CA SER A 108 4.91 -11.83 -6.16
C SER A 108 4.63 -11.45 -4.71
N HIS A 109 3.80 -10.45 -4.49
CA HIS A 109 3.48 -9.96 -3.17
C HIS A 109 2.03 -9.49 -3.09
N THR A 110 1.50 -9.44 -1.87
CA THR A 110 0.09 -9.07 -1.62
C THR A 110 -0.25 -7.69 -2.17
N GLU A 111 0.65 -6.72 -2.09
CA GLU A 111 0.48 -5.39 -2.70
C GLU A 111 0.20 -5.52 -4.21
N GLY A 112 1.04 -6.28 -4.91
CA GLY A 112 0.90 -6.46 -6.36
C GLY A 112 -0.35 -7.22 -6.75
N GLN A 113 -0.73 -8.24 -5.99
CA GLN A 113 -1.97 -8.97 -6.19
C GLN A 113 -3.19 -8.06 -5.98
N GLY A 114 -3.20 -7.29 -4.89
CA GLY A 114 -4.26 -6.33 -4.60
C GLY A 114 -4.40 -5.26 -5.69
N TRP A 115 -3.28 -4.70 -6.17
CA TRP A 115 -3.30 -3.72 -7.27
C TRP A 115 -3.83 -4.31 -8.58
N GLY A 116 -3.42 -5.53 -8.91
CA GLY A 116 -3.93 -6.25 -10.09
C GLY A 116 -5.42 -6.51 -9.99
N MET A 117 -5.90 -6.93 -8.82
CA MET A 117 -7.33 -7.15 -8.57
C MET A 117 -8.14 -5.85 -8.62
N LEU A 118 -7.65 -4.73 -8.06
CA LEU A 118 -8.29 -3.42 -8.17
C LEU A 118 -8.41 -2.96 -9.63
N CYS A 119 -7.34 -3.11 -10.41
CA CYS A 119 -7.37 -2.80 -11.84
C CYS A 119 -8.38 -3.69 -12.57
N ALA A 120 -8.41 -5.00 -12.29
CA ALA A 120 -9.38 -5.90 -12.92
C ALA A 120 -10.83 -5.48 -12.65
N VAL A 121 -11.14 -5.01 -11.42
CA VAL A 121 -12.46 -4.44 -11.11
C VAL A 121 -12.71 -3.14 -11.86
N ALA A 122 -11.74 -2.22 -11.87
CA ALA A 122 -11.87 -0.92 -12.52
C ALA A 122 -12.09 -1.05 -14.05
N PHE A 123 -11.51 -2.07 -14.67
CA PHE A 123 -11.64 -2.36 -16.10
C PHE A 123 -12.70 -3.42 -16.44
N ASP A 124 -13.55 -3.81 -15.47
CA ASP A 124 -14.62 -4.78 -15.62
C ASP A 124 -14.17 -6.13 -16.19
N ASP A 125 -13.08 -6.66 -15.65
CA ASP A 125 -12.45 -7.91 -16.07
C ASP A 125 -12.56 -9.00 -14.97
N PRO A 126 -13.76 -9.61 -14.80
CA PRO A 126 -13.98 -10.62 -13.77
C PRO A 126 -13.09 -11.87 -13.97
N THR A 127 -12.75 -12.20 -15.20
CA THR A 127 -11.90 -13.36 -15.51
C THR A 127 -10.49 -13.18 -14.95
N THR A 128 -9.88 -12.03 -15.18
CA THR A 128 -8.56 -11.72 -14.61
C THR A 128 -8.63 -11.56 -13.09
N PHE A 129 -9.70 -10.94 -12.57
CA PHE A 129 -9.92 -10.85 -11.13
C PHE A 129 -9.94 -12.23 -10.47
N ASP A 130 -10.73 -13.16 -10.97
CA ASP A 130 -10.84 -14.51 -10.41
C ASP A 130 -9.52 -15.27 -10.51
N LEU A 131 -8.78 -15.11 -11.59
CA LEU A 131 -7.46 -15.71 -11.75
C LEU A 131 -6.50 -15.22 -10.67
N LEU A 132 -6.41 -13.90 -10.45
CA LEU A 132 -5.58 -13.27 -9.43
C LEU A 132 -6.02 -13.66 -8.01
N HIS A 133 -7.30 -13.56 -7.70
CA HIS A 133 -7.88 -13.89 -6.40
C HIS A 133 -7.64 -15.36 -6.03
N ASN A 134 -7.92 -16.28 -6.95
CA ASN A 134 -7.71 -17.70 -6.73
C ASN A 134 -6.26 -18.06 -6.47
N TRP A 135 -5.32 -17.45 -7.20
CA TRP A 135 -3.90 -17.66 -6.95
C TRP A 135 -3.50 -17.10 -5.57
N THR A 136 -3.94 -15.89 -5.23
CA THR A 136 -3.66 -15.24 -3.95
C THR A 136 -4.17 -16.07 -2.78
N ALA A 137 -5.41 -16.53 -2.83
CA ALA A 137 -6.03 -17.35 -1.80
C ALA A 137 -5.31 -18.70 -1.61
N ARG A 138 -4.97 -19.39 -2.71
CA ARG A 138 -4.28 -20.69 -2.63
C ARG A 138 -2.83 -20.57 -2.18
N THR A 139 -2.14 -19.47 -2.51
CA THR A 139 -0.69 -19.37 -2.35
C THR A 139 -0.30 -18.56 -1.12
N LEU A 140 -0.93 -17.41 -0.90
CA LEU A 140 -0.50 -16.45 0.14
C LEU A 140 -1.31 -16.56 1.44
N ARG A 141 -2.48 -17.19 1.44
CA ARG A 141 -3.27 -17.37 2.64
C ARG A 141 -2.76 -18.54 3.48
N ARG A 142 -1.63 -18.32 4.15
CA ARG A 142 -0.90 -19.34 4.96
C ARG A 142 -0.99 -19.12 6.45
N ARG A 143 -1.71 -18.10 6.89
CA ARG A 143 -1.85 -17.69 8.29
C ARG A 143 -3.09 -18.32 8.92
N GLY A 144 -3.16 -18.30 10.24
CA GLY A 144 -4.34 -18.75 10.98
C GLY A 144 -5.50 -17.74 10.99
N ASP A 145 -5.20 -16.48 10.65
CA ASP A 145 -6.14 -15.37 10.45
C ASP A 145 -6.56 -15.23 8.98
N ARG A 146 -7.22 -14.12 8.63
CA ARG A 146 -7.67 -13.82 7.27
C ARG A 146 -6.69 -12.99 6.45
N LEU A 147 -5.58 -12.56 7.06
CA LEU A 147 -4.52 -11.84 6.38
C LEU A 147 -3.67 -12.79 5.53
N HIS A 148 -2.84 -12.21 4.66
CA HIS A 148 -2.04 -12.98 3.71
C HIS A 148 -0.55 -12.88 4.05
N SER A 149 0.19 -13.99 3.90
CA SER A 149 1.65 -13.92 3.87
C SER A 149 2.08 -13.02 2.72
N TRP A 150 2.93 -12.03 3.01
CA TRP A 150 3.13 -10.89 2.10
C TRP A 150 3.86 -11.22 0.81
N ARG A 151 4.64 -12.34 0.75
CA ARG A 151 5.59 -12.56 -0.33
C ARG A 151 5.66 -14.02 -0.78
N TYR A 152 5.72 -14.21 -2.10
CA TYR A 152 6.08 -15.45 -2.79
C TYR A 152 7.39 -15.25 -3.55
N VAL A 153 8.35 -16.16 -3.38
CA VAL A 153 9.64 -16.18 -4.08
C VAL A 153 9.65 -17.35 -5.03
N PRO A 154 9.66 -17.13 -6.36
CA PRO A 154 9.69 -18.23 -7.33
C PRO A 154 11.00 -19.02 -7.20
N ASN A 155 10.96 -20.31 -7.53
CA ASN A 155 12.11 -21.22 -7.51
C ASN A 155 12.80 -21.38 -6.12
N SER A 156 12.16 -20.90 -5.05
CA SER A 156 12.61 -21.16 -3.68
C SER A 156 12.13 -22.55 -3.22
N PRO A 157 12.92 -23.30 -2.44
CA PRO A 157 12.46 -24.53 -1.79
C PRO A 157 11.23 -24.31 -0.90
N ILE A 158 11.12 -23.12 -0.31
CA ILE A 158 9.96 -22.67 0.47
C ILE A 158 9.51 -21.32 -0.13
N PRO A 159 8.63 -21.34 -1.15
CA PRO A 159 8.25 -20.13 -1.86
C PRO A 159 7.59 -19.05 -1.00
N VAL A 160 6.84 -19.44 0.04
CA VAL A 160 6.24 -18.55 1.05
C VAL A 160 6.89 -18.87 2.39
N SER A 161 8.09 -18.33 2.61
CA SER A 161 8.91 -18.61 3.80
C SER A 161 8.64 -17.64 4.96
N ASP A 162 8.13 -16.44 4.67
CA ASP A 162 7.80 -15.44 5.67
C ASP A 162 6.28 -15.45 5.94
N PRO A 163 5.84 -15.84 7.16
CA PRO A 163 4.43 -15.86 7.52
C PRO A 163 3.86 -14.48 7.83
N ASN A 164 4.68 -13.42 7.89
CA ASN A 164 4.20 -12.07 8.17
C ASN A 164 3.29 -11.57 7.04
N ASN A 165 2.43 -10.64 7.35
CA ASN A 165 1.63 -9.91 6.36
C ASN A 165 2.29 -8.57 5.98
N ALA A 166 1.76 -7.93 4.95
CA ALA A 166 1.96 -6.52 4.65
C ALA A 166 0.59 -5.85 4.61
N THR A 167 0.38 -4.90 5.52
CA THR A 167 -0.95 -4.32 5.79
C THR A 167 -1.52 -3.60 4.57
N ASP A 168 -0.69 -2.94 3.76
CA ASP A 168 -1.10 -2.32 2.51
C ASP A 168 -1.67 -3.35 1.52
N GLY A 169 -1.01 -4.49 1.39
CA GLY A 169 -1.47 -5.57 0.53
C GLY A 169 -2.82 -6.14 0.96
N ASP A 170 -3.02 -6.33 2.27
CA ASP A 170 -4.31 -6.80 2.79
C ASP A 170 -5.42 -5.76 2.61
N LEU A 171 -5.12 -4.46 2.79
CA LEU A 171 -6.07 -3.37 2.50
C LEU A 171 -6.46 -3.34 1.01
N PHE A 172 -5.50 -3.48 0.08
CA PHE A 172 -5.80 -3.52 -1.35
C PHE A 172 -6.61 -4.75 -1.75
N ILE A 173 -6.28 -5.92 -1.19
CA ILE A 173 -7.05 -7.15 -1.44
C ILE A 173 -8.48 -7.00 -0.92
N ALA A 174 -8.67 -6.53 0.31
CA ALA A 174 -9.99 -6.33 0.89
C ALA A 174 -10.83 -5.32 0.09
N SER A 175 -10.24 -4.19 -0.31
CA SER A 175 -10.87 -3.19 -1.16
C SER A 175 -11.29 -3.79 -2.51
N ALA A 176 -10.39 -4.53 -3.17
CA ALA A 176 -10.70 -5.17 -4.45
C ALA A 176 -11.82 -6.21 -4.34
N LEU A 177 -11.81 -7.02 -3.28
CA LEU A 177 -12.87 -8.00 -3.01
C LEU A 177 -14.23 -7.33 -2.82
N TRP A 178 -14.30 -6.27 -2.02
CA TRP A 178 -15.54 -5.57 -1.78
C TRP A 178 -16.09 -4.88 -3.03
N ARG A 179 -15.25 -4.21 -3.78
CA ARG A 179 -15.61 -3.59 -5.06
C ARG A 179 -16.11 -4.64 -6.06
N ALA A 180 -15.46 -5.79 -6.14
CA ALA A 180 -15.87 -6.92 -6.98
C ALA A 180 -17.22 -7.51 -6.54
N ALA A 181 -17.42 -7.65 -5.22
CA ALA A 181 -18.68 -8.12 -4.65
C ALA A 181 -19.86 -7.22 -5.09
N TRP A 182 -19.69 -5.92 -4.96
CA TRP A 182 -20.69 -4.95 -5.34
C TRP A 182 -20.92 -4.89 -6.85
N ARG A 183 -19.82 -4.88 -7.64
CA ARG A 183 -19.90 -4.75 -9.10
C ARG A 183 -20.52 -5.96 -9.78
N TRP A 184 -20.23 -7.15 -9.31
CA TRP A 184 -20.64 -8.42 -9.95
C TRP A 184 -21.64 -9.23 -9.12
N GLY A 185 -22.20 -8.65 -8.04
CA GLY A 185 -23.23 -9.31 -7.21
C GLY A 185 -22.70 -10.57 -6.50
N ARG A 186 -21.50 -10.52 -5.92
CA ARG A 186 -20.83 -11.67 -5.30
C ARG A 186 -20.71 -11.51 -3.78
N PRO A 187 -21.68 -11.93 -2.98
CA PRO A 187 -21.66 -11.75 -1.52
C PRO A 187 -20.57 -12.56 -0.82
N ASP A 188 -20.07 -13.62 -1.41
CA ASP A 188 -18.91 -14.39 -0.92
C ASP A 188 -17.64 -13.52 -0.80
N LEU A 189 -17.43 -12.63 -1.76
CA LEU A 189 -16.29 -11.70 -1.76
C LEU A 189 -16.46 -10.60 -0.71
N GLU A 190 -17.68 -10.14 -0.48
CA GLU A 190 -17.98 -9.16 0.58
C GLU A 190 -17.65 -9.73 1.97
N HIS A 191 -18.11 -10.95 2.24
CA HIS A 191 -17.78 -11.62 3.50
C HIS A 191 -16.27 -11.82 3.69
N ALA A 192 -15.55 -12.16 2.62
CA ALA A 192 -14.11 -12.30 2.66
C ALA A 192 -13.41 -10.96 2.95
N ALA A 193 -13.83 -9.87 2.31
CA ALA A 193 -13.32 -8.53 2.54
C ALA A 193 -13.58 -8.07 3.99
N GLN A 194 -14.81 -8.29 4.49
CA GLN A 194 -15.19 -7.95 5.87
C GLN A 194 -14.34 -8.69 6.90
N ALA A 195 -14.04 -9.96 6.66
CA ALA A 195 -13.19 -10.75 7.55
C ALA A 195 -11.75 -10.20 7.60
N ILE A 196 -11.18 -9.80 6.46
CA ILE A 196 -9.85 -9.16 6.41
C ILE A 196 -9.88 -7.82 7.16
N ALA A 197 -10.90 -6.98 6.94
CA ALA A 197 -11.03 -5.69 7.61
C ALA A 197 -11.08 -5.83 9.16
N ARG A 198 -11.80 -6.84 9.66
CA ARG A 198 -11.86 -7.15 11.10
C ARG A 198 -10.50 -7.59 11.65
N ASP A 199 -9.78 -8.43 10.92
CA ASP A 199 -8.45 -8.89 11.35
C ASP A 199 -7.40 -7.78 11.30
N ILE A 200 -7.50 -6.84 10.36
CA ILE A 200 -6.67 -5.61 10.37
C ILE A 200 -6.90 -4.84 11.65
N LEU A 201 -8.16 -4.58 12.02
CA LEU A 201 -8.47 -3.85 13.26
C LEU A 201 -7.97 -4.58 14.50
N ALA A 202 -8.15 -5.90 14.56
CA ALA A 202 -7.81 -6.70 15.72
C ALA A 202 -6.29 -6.90 15.91
N LEU A 203 -5.54 -7.03 14.82
CA LEU A 203 -4.15 -7.47 14.85
C LEU A 203 -3.14 -6.36 14.58
N LEU A 204 -3.52 -5.33 13.81
CA LEU A 204 -2.58 -4.37 13.24
C LEU A 204 -2.75 -2.93 13.75
N VAL A 205 -3.73 -2.68 14.61
CA VAL A 205 -3.96 -1.35 15.20
C VAL A 205 -3.38 -1.26 16.59
N ARG A 206 -2.75 -0.13 16.90
CA ARG A 206 -2.22 0.18 18.24
C ARG A 206 -2.60 1.58 18.67
N GLU A 207 -2.85 1.73 19.97
CA GLU A 207 -2.91 3.05 20.60
C GLU A 207 -1.51 3.40 21.14
N VAL A 208 -0.99 4.55 20.72
CA VAL A 208 0.32 5.07 21.12
C VAL A 208 0.16 6.50 21.61
N GLY A 209 0.16 6.69 22.92
CA GLY A 209 -0.27 7.97 23.53
C GLY A 209 -1.72 8.25 23.18
N SER A 210 -1.99 9.37 22.54
CA SER A 210 -3.33 9.77 22.08
C SER A 210 -3.62 9.38 20.62
N ARG A 211 -2.73 8.63 19.96
CA ARG A 211 -2.84 8.32 18.52
C ARG A 211 -3.13 6.86 18.25
N THR A 212 -3.98 6.65 17.28
CA THR A 212 -4.28 5.34 16.69
C THR A 212 -3.34 5.10 15.52
N VAL A 213 -2.55 4.04 15.57
CA VAL A 213 -1.46 3.75 14.62
C VAL A 213 -1.69 2.43 13.93
N LEU A 214 -1.44 2.38 12.63
CA LEU A 214 -1.49 1.17 11.81
C LEU A 214 -0.09 0.57 11.68
N LEU A 215 0.07 -0.68 12.13
CA LEU A 215 1.32 -1.42 11.95
C LEU A 215 1.48 -1.88 10.50
N PRO A 216 2.70 -1.87 9.95
CA PRO A 216 2.96 -2.37 8.60
C PRO A 216 2.78 -3.89 8.43
N GLY A 217 2.77 -4.64 9.53
CA GLY A 217 2.55 -6.07 9.58
C GLY A 217 2.46 -6.56 11.01
N ALA A 218 2.07 -7.82 11.20
CA ALA A 218 1.79 -8.39 12.52
C ALA A 218 3.03 -8.58 13.40
N PHE A 219 4.21 -8.72 12.80
CA PHE A 219 5.44 -9.02 13.53
C PHE A 219 6.58 -8.08 13.15
N GLY A 220 7.39 -7.66 14.15
CA GLY A 220 8.65 -6.96 13.94
C GLY A 220 8.55 -5.43 13.78
N PHE A 221 7.36 -4.85 13.94
CA PHE A 221 7.14 -3.41 13.73
C PHE A 221 6.89 -2.62 15.02
N GLU A 222 7.07 -3.25 16.16
CA GLU A 222 6.96 -2.59 17.45
C GLU A 222 7.94 -3.15 18.47
N THR A 223 8.38 -2.29 19.39
CA THR A 223 9.17 -2.63 20.58
C THR A 223 8.55 -1.96 21.80
N ALA A 224 9.13 -2.16 22.98
CA ALA A 224 8.70 -1.46 24.18
C ALA A 224 8.81 0.08 24.08
N SER A 225 9.74 0.59 23.28
CA SER A 225 10.01 2.03 23.17
C SER A 225 9.54 2.70 21.89
N LEU A 226 9.29 1.96 20.83
CA LEU A 226 8.93 2.56 19.54
C LEU A 226 7.96 1.71 18.72
N VAL A 227 7.25 2.38 17.82
CA VAL A 227 6.43 1.77 16.76
C VAL A 227 7.00 2.19 15.40
N THR A 228 7.12 1.23 14.50
CA THR A 228 7.49 1.45 13.10
C THR A 228 6.24 1.71 12.27
N ILE A 229 6.29 2.71 11.40
CA ILE A 229 5.18 3.13 10.54
C ILE A 229 5.68 3.21 9.11
N ASN A 230 4.90 2.72 8.17
CA ASN A 230 5.11 3.01 6.75
C ASN A 230 4.03 4.01 6.29
N PRO A 231 4.40 5.27 5.98
CA PRO A 231 3.47 6.30 5.52
C PRO A 231 2.58 5.88 4.34
N SER A 232 3.12 5.09 3.41
CA SER A 232 2.38 4.65 2.22
C SER A 232 1.37 3.52 2.50
N TYR A 233 1.37 2.95 3.70
CA TYR A 233 0.42 1.93 4.11
C TYR A 233 -0.90 2.52 4.61
N TYR A 234 -0.95 3.84 4.81
CA TYR A 234 -2.19 4.58 5.01
C TYR A 234 -2.90 4.77 3.67
N VAL A 235 -3.49 3.69 3.18
CA VAL A 235 -4.24 3.65 1.92
C VAL A 235 -5.65 4.20 2.19
N PHE A 236 -5.75 5.53 2.32
CA PHE A 236 -6.99 6.21 2.72
C PHE A 236 -8.23 5.76 1.94
N PRO A 237 -8.20 5.63 0.60
CA PRO A 237 -9.37 5.14 -0.13
C PRO A 237 -9.86 3.77 0.33
N ALA A 238 -8.93 2.83 0.58
CA ALA A 238 -9.27 1.50 1.08
C ALA A 238 -9.74 1.54 2.54
N MET A 239 -9.12 2.39 3.39
CA MET A 239 -9.52 2.54 4.79
C MET A 239 -10.95 3.11 4.92
N GLU A 240 -11.34 4.07 4.08
CA GLU A 240 -12.71 4.59 4.01
C GLU A 240 -13.71 3.50 3.62
N GLU A 241 -13.33 2.64 2.68
CA GLU A 241 -14.13 1.49 2.27
C GLU A 241 -14.27 0.47 3.39
N MET A 242 -13.18 0.17 4.11
CA MET A 242 -13.22 -0.74 5.25
C MET A 242 -14.07 -0.17 6.40
N ALA A 243 -14.09 1.15 6.58
CA ALA A 243 -14.96 1.82 7.53
C ALA A 243 -16.45 1.61 7.22
N ALA A 244 -16.81 1.57 5.95
CA ALA A 244 -18.17 1.30 5.52
C ALA A 244 -18.53 -0.19 5.60
N LEU A 245 -17.59 -1.07 5.22
CA LEU A 245 -17.78 -2.53 5.16
C LEU A 245 -17.81 -3.19 6.55
N ALA A 246 -16.92 -2.77 7.44
CA ALA A 246 -16.78 -3.25 8.83
C ALA A 246 -16.79 -2.06 9.79
N PRO A 247 -17.95 -1.45 10.06
CA PRO A 247 -18.07 -0.21 10.81
C PRO A 247 -17.39 -0.28 12.20
N SER A 248 -16.46 0.65 12.43
CA SER A 248 -15.79 0.84 13.71
C SER A 248 -15.29 2.29 13.79
N PRO A 249 -15.38 2.95 14.95
CA PRO A 249 -14.81 4.29 15.15
C PRO A 249 -13.28 4.31 15.02
N VAL A 250 -12.63 3.14 15.07
CA VAL A 250 -11.19 3.00 14.92
C VAL A 250 -10.73 3.41 13.52
N TRP A 251 -11.52 3.13 12.48
CA TRP A 251 -11.16 3.54 11.12
C TRP A 251 -11.07 5.06 10.97
N ALA A 252 -12.04 5.79 11.53
CA ALA A 252 -12.02 7.26 11.52
C ALA A 252 -10.78 7.79 12.22
N ARG A 253 -10.46 7.26 13.41
CA ARG A 253 -9.24 7.66 14.13
C ARG A 253 -7.97 7.33 13.35
N LEU A 254 -7.87 6.15 12.73
CA LEU A 254 -6.73 5.79 11.88
C LEU A 254 -6.54 6.76 10.71
N ILE A 255 -7.63 7.21 10.10
CA ILE A 255 -7.60 8.16 8.99
C ILE A 255 -7.15 9.53 9.47
N ASP A 256 -7.75 10.03 10.56
CA ASP A 256 -7.44 11.35 11.13
C ASP A 256 -6.00 11.39 11.67
N ASP A 257 -5.62 10.42 12.50
CA ASP A 257 -4.28 10.33 13.06
C ASP A 257 -3.21 10.06 11.98
N GLY A 258 -3.55 9.23 10.97
CA GLY A 258 -2.70 8.99 9.81
C GLY A 258 -2.41 10.27 9.04
N THR A 259 -3.44 11.07 8.78
CA THR A 259 -3.31 12.37 8.10
C THR A 259 -2.48 13.36 8.94
N ALA A 260 -2.70 13.40 10.25
CA ALA A 260 -1.91 14.21 11.17
C ALA A 260 -0.44 13.76 11.19
N MET A 261 -0.16 12.45 11.29
CA MET A 261 1.21 11.92 11.27
C MET A 261 1.93 12.20 9.95
N LEU A 262 1.25 12.12 8.80
CA LEU A 262 1.83 12.50 7.52
C LEU A 262 2.14 13.98 7.44
N THR A 263 1.34 14.83 8.07
CA THR A 263 1.54 16.28 8.13
C THR A 263 2.70 16.67 9.04
N GLU A 264 2.88 15.99 10.15
CA GLU A 264 3.96 16.22 11.11
C GLU A 264 5.26 15.52 10.73
N GLY A 265 5.18 14.28 10.25
CA GLY A 265 6.32 13.41 9.92
C GLY A 265 6.97 13.74 8.58
N ARG A 266 7.31 15.00 8.36
CA ARG A 266 7.94 15.53 7.15
C ARG A 266 9.33 16.03 7.45
N PHE A 267 10.28 15.71 6.58
CA PHE A 267 11.70 15.97 6.82
C PHE A 267 12.39 16.52 5.56
N GLY A 268 13.61 16.98 5.77
CA GLY A 268 14.45 17.52 4.70
C GLY A 268 13.99 18.87 4.14
N LYS A 269 14.69 19.33 3.13
CA LYS A 269 14.47 20.63 2.51
C LYS A 269 13.05 20.82 1.96
N TRP A 270 12.47 19.77 1.40
CA TRP A 270 11.15 19.80 0.75
C TRP A 270 10.00 19.36 1.67
N GLN A 271 10.30 19.09 2.94
CA GLN A 271 9.29 18.70 3.91
C GLN A 271 8.45 17.49 3.42
N LEU A 272 9.12 16.39 3.06
CA LEU A 272 8.52 15.18 2.53
C LEU A 272 8.50 14.05 3.59
N PRO A 273 7.51 13.15 3.55
CA PRO A 273 7.51 11.98 4.42
C PRO A 273 8.60 10.99 4.00
N PRO A 274 9.26 10.29 4.92
CA PRO A 274 10.17 9.20 4.58
C PRO A 274 9.40 7.93 4.20
N ASP A 275 10.08 6.97 3.58
CA ASP A 275 9.51 5.64 3.33
C ASP A 275 9.15 4.93 4.64
N TRP A 276 9.94 5.14 5.69
CA TRP A 276 9.75 4.53 7.00
C TRP A 276 9.89 5.55 8.12
N LEU A 277 8.88 5.63 8.97
CA LEU A 277 8.84 6.42 10.19
C LEU A 277 9.00 5.53 11.43
N ARG A 278 9.55 6.10 12.50
CA ARG A 278 9.36 5.62 13.86
C ARG A 278 8.54 6.62 14.66
N MET A 279 7.75 6.11 15.57
CA MET A 279 7.09 6.89 16.63
C MET A 279 7.62 6.42 17.98
N ASP A 280 8.13 7.32 18.77
CA ASP A 280 8.53 7.04 20.15
C ASP A 280 7.27 6.90 21.03
N ARG A 281 7.18 5.81 21.80
CA ARG A 281 5.97 5.51 22.59
C ARG A 281 5.75 6.46 23.76
N ALA A 282 6.82 7.00 24.34
CA ALA A 282 6.73 7.87 25.51
C ALA A 282 6.37 9.31 25.15
N SER A 283 6.97 9.83 24.08
CA SER A 283 6.82 11.23 23.66
C SER A 283 5.88 11.44 22.47
N GLY A 284 5.56 10.39 21.71
CA GLY A 284 4.84 10.50 20.44
C GLY A 284 5.67 11.12 19.31
N ALA A 285 6.97 11.38 19.54
CA ALA A 285 7.84 12.04 18.56
C ALA A 285 8.06 11.17 17.33
N LEU A 286 7.95 11.79 16.15
CA LEU A 286 8.16 11.18 14.84
C LEU A 286 9.57 11.46 14.35
N ALA A 287 10.21 10.46 13.76
CA ALA A 287 11.49 10.60 13.05
C ALA A 287 11.61 9.55 11.93
N PRO A 288 12.49 9.77 10.92
CA PRO A 288 12.84 8.70 10.01
C PRO A 288 13.37 7.49 10.78
N HIS A 289 12.99 6.29 10.34
CA HIS A 289 13.36 5.07 11.06
C HIS A 289 14.86 4.76 10.87
N PRO A 290 15.64 4.49 11.94
CA PRO A 290 17.12 4.34 11.83
C PRO A 290 17.56 3.10 11.05
N ASN A 291 16.73 2.08 10.93
CA ASN A 291 17.06 0.84 10.22
C ASN A 291 16.86 0.92 8.70
N TRP A 292 16.34 2.03 8.18
CA TRP A 292 16.16 2.29 6.76
C TRP A 292 16.75 3.64 6.37
N PRO A 293 17.17 3.82 5.12
CA PRO A 293 17.55 5.14 4.63
C PRO A 293 16.41 6.14 4.84
N ALA A 294 16.74 7.32 5.36
CA ALA A 294 15.79 8.41 5.55
C ALA A 294 15.42 9.01 4.18
N ARG A 295 14.67 8.32 3.36
CA ARG A 295 14.39 8.70 1.98
C ARG A 295 12.91 8.87 1.72
N PHE A 296 12.60 9.88 0.92
CA PHE A 296 11.39 9.91 0.12
C PHE A 296 11.69 9.16 -1.18
N SER A 297 11.14 7.96 -1.32
CA SER A 297 11.44 7.10 -2.45
C SER A 297 10.27 6.16 -2.78
N TYR A 298 10.54 4.91 -3.06
CA TYR A 298 9.59 3.96 -3.63
C TYR A 298 8.35 3.65 -2.77
N ASP A 299 8.38 3.86 -1.44
CA ASP A 299 7.19 3.72 -0.60
C ASP A 299 6.45 5.06 -0.49
N ALA A 300 7.11 6.09 0.02
CA ALA A 300 6.49 7.38 0.29
C ALA A 300 5.95 8.10 -0.95
N ILE A 301 6.50 7.80 -2.13
CA ILE A 301 6.05 8.36 -3.41
C ILE A 301 4.57 8.06 -3.72
N ARG A 302 3.97 7.06 -3.10
CA ARG A 302 2.56 6.69 -3.29
C ARG A 302 1.59 7.57 -2.47
N VAL A 303 2.09 8.19 -1.40
CA VAL A 303 1.27 9.00 -0.46
C VAL A 303 0.46 10.09 -1.17
N PRO A 304 1.03 10.89 -2.10
CA PRO A 304 0.25 11.90 -2.83
C PRO A 304 -0.95 11.33 -3.58
N LEU A 305 -0.81 10.12 -4.14
CA LEU A 305 -1.92 9.48 -4.85
C LEU A 305 -3.03 9.07 -3.89
N TRP A 306 -2.69 8.47 -2.75
CA TRP A 306 -3.69 8.04 -1.76
C TRP A 306 -4.47 9.21 -1.18
N LEU A 307 -3.80 10.31 -0.86
CA LEU A 307 -4.44 11.54 -0.37
C LEU A 307 -5.36 12.14 -1.43
N ALA A 308 -4.88 12.28 -2.65
CA ALA A 308 -5.68 12.85 -3.74
C ALA A 308 -6.88 11.97 -4.11
N TRP A 309 -6.69 10.65 -4.13
CA TRP A 309 -7.75 9.68 -4.45
C TRP A 309 -8.87 9.66 -3.41
N SER A 310 -8.54 9.85 -2.12
CA SER A 310 -9.54 9.95 -1.05
C SER A 310 -10.18 11.34 -0.93
N GLY A 311 -9.64 12.34 -1.63
CA GLY A 311 -10.05 13.74 -1.44
C GLY A 311 -9.53 14.34 -0.13
N GLN A 312 -8.68 13.60 0.60
CA GLN A 312 -8.02 14.06 1.81
C GLN A 312 -6.66 14.64 1.43
N SER A 313 -6.59 15.94 1.33
CA SER A 313 -5.36 16.59 0.88
C SER A 313 -5.04 17.78 1.76
N PRO A 314 -4.37 17.58 2.92
CA PRO A 314 -3.88 18.69 3.71
C PRO A 314 -3.05 19.64 2.86
N GLN A 315 -3.41 20.92 2.85
CA GLN A 315 -2.80 21.93 1.97
C GLN A 315 -1.28 21.99 2.10
N THR A 316 -0.77 21.77 3.31
CA THR A 316 0.68 21.75 3.59
C THR A 316 1.39 20.57 2.91
N LEU A 317 0.79 19.38 2.88
CA LEU A 317 1.34 18.20 2.19
C LEU A 317 1.28 18.37 0.67
N GLN A 318 0.15 18.86 0.15
CA GLN A 318 0.02 19.16 -1.29
C GLN A 318 1.11 20.12 -1.75
N ARG A 319 1.38 21.18 -0.98
CA ARG A 319 2.43 22.16 -1.29
C ARG A 319 3.80 21.49 -1.33
N SER A 320 4.16 20.70 -0.34
CA SER A 320 5.44 19.97 -0.30
C SER A 320 5.64 19.09 -1.53
N PHE A 321 4.62 18.34 -1.91
CA PHE A 321 4.69 17.51 -3.11
C PHE A 321 4.76 18.33 -4.39
N SER A 322 3.95 19.38 -4.54
CA SER A 322 3.95 20.25 -5.69
C SER A 322 5.30 20.95 -5.88
N ASP A 323 5.87 21.49 -4.80
CA ASP A 323 7.16 22.18 -4.81
C ASP A 323 8.28 21.20 -5.21
N TYR A 324 8.25 19.96 -4.72
CA TYR A 324 9.21 18.92 -5.09
C TYR A 324 9.13 18.60 -6.59
N TRP A 325 7.92 18.34 -7.14
CA TRP A 325 7.76 18.00 -8.56
C TRP A 325 8.05 19.19 -9.48
N ALA A 326 7.76 20.41 -9.04
CA ALA A 326 8.03 21.61 -9.85
C ALA A 326 9.53 21.90 -10.04
N LEU A 327 10.37 21.51 -9.07
CA LEU A 327 11.81 21.76 -9.12
C LEU A 327 12.55 20.85 -10.10
N TYR A 328 12.03 19.69 -10.38
CA TYR A 328 12.70 18.65 -11.17
C TYR A 328 11.94 18.36 -12.45
N GLN A 329 12.25 19.12 -13.50
CA GLN A 329 11.69 18.91 -14.82
C GLN A 329 12.74 18.30 -15.76
N PRO A 330 12.38 17.34 -16.64
CA PRO A 330 11.06 16.77 -16.90
C PRO A 330 10.66 15.65 -15.93
N ALA A 331 11.57 15.17 -15.09
CA ALA A 331 11.31 14.10 -14.12
C ALA A 331 12.12 14.32 -12.84
N PRO A 332 11.53 14.12 -11.65
CA PRO A 332 12.24 14.19 -10.38
C PRO A 332 13.28 13.06 -10.27
N PRO A 333 14.27 13.17 -9.36
CA PRO A 333 15.15 12.05 -9.05
C PRO A 333 14.33 10.88 -8.45
N ALA A 334 14.79 9.65 -8.65
CA ALA A 334 14.06 8.46 -8.18
C ALA A 334 13.92 8.40 -6.64
N TRP A 335 14.79 9.08 -5.92
CA TRP A 335 14.72 9.25 -4.46
C TRP A 335 15.47 10.49 -4.01
N ILE A 336 15.09 11.00 -2.84
CA ILE A 336 15.82 12.04 -2.09
C ILE A 336 16.07 11.53 -0.68
N ASP A 337 17.30 11.71 -0.21
CA ASP A 337 17.66 11.50 1.19
C ASP A 337 17.26 12.74 2.01
N LEU A 338 16.44 12.56 3.01
CA LEU A 338 15.82 13.63 3.78
C LEU A 338 16.74 14.24 4.85
N ASN A 339 17.83 13.55 5.22
CA ASN A 339 18.81 14.07 6.16
C ASN A 339 19.88 14.93 5.44
N THR A 340 20.34 14.46 4.28
CA THR A 340 21.46 15.07 3.56
C THR A 340 21.05 15.88 2.34
N ASN A 341 19.80 15.71 1.86
CA ASN A 341 19.29 16.19 0.59
C ASN A 341 20.02 15.60 -0.65
N ALA A 342 20.79 14.53 -0.49
CA ALA A 342 21.36 13.78 -1.60
C ALA A 342 20.24 13.18 -2.47
N GLN A 343 20.50 13.06 -3.76
CA GLN A 343 19.50 12.66 -4.77
C GLN A 343 19.99 11.44 -5.55
N ALA A 344 19.04 10.69 -6.10
CA ALA A 344 19.37 9.68 -7.10
C ALA A 344 20.07 10.31 -8.32
N HIS A 345 21.08 9.61 -8.84
CA HIS A 345 21.75 10.00 -10.08
C HIS A 345 20.97 9.61 -11.35
N TYR A 346 19.74 9.15 -11.18
CA TYR A 346 18.84 8.74 -12.25
C TYR A 346 17.41 9.25 -11.99
N PRO A 347 16.65 9.51 -13.05
CA PRO A 347 15.30 10.05 -12.92
C PRO A 347 14.33 8.98 -12.36
N ALA A 348 13.25 9.46 -11.78
CA ALA A 348 12.11 8.63 -11.41
C ALA A 348 11.51 7.96 -12.65
N PRO A 349 11.02 6.72 -12.51
CA PRO A 349 10.38 6.00 -13.61
C PRO A 349 9.02 6.63 -13.98
N PRO A 350 8.49 6.34 -15.19
CA PRO A 350 7.25 6.94 -15.69
C PRO A 350 6.04 6.84 -14.75
N GLY A 351 5.91 5.74 -14.00
CA GLY A 351 4.82 5.59 -13.03
C GLY A 351 4.81 6.63 -11.91
N VAL A 352 5.98 7.12 -11.51
CA VAL A 352 6.10 8.21 -10.53
C VAL A 352 5.60 9.52 -11.11
N LEU A 353 5.83 9.76 -12.41
CA LEU A 353 5.27 10.92 -13.11
C LEU A 353 3.74 10.84 -13.21
N ALA A 354 3.20 9.64 -13.43
CA ALA A 354 1.76 9.42 -13.43
C ALA A 354 1.14 9.81 -12.09
N ILE A 355 1.74 9.38 -10.98
CA ILE A 355 1.29 9.78 -9.62
C ILE A 355 1.31 11.30 -9.47
N GLY A 356 2.42 11.96 -9.74
CA GLY A 356 2.54 13.40 -9.55
C GLY A 356 1.52 14.18 -10.36
N ARG A 357 1.30 13.82 -11.64
CA ARG A 357 0.31 14.44 -12.51
C ARG A 357 -1.12 14.22 -12.03
N THR A 358 -1.46 12.99 -11.62
CA THR A 358 -2.78 12.66 -11.12
C THR A 358 -3.08 13.38 -9.81
N ALA A 359 -2.15 13.32 -8.85
CA ALA A 359 -2.31 13.98 -7.57
C ALA A 359 -2.46 15.50 -7.72
N ALA A 360 -1.64 16.14 -8.58
CA ALA A 360 -1.75 17.55 -8.85
C ALA A 360 -3.10 17.91 -9.50
N ALA A 361 -3.56 17.15 -10.47
CA ALA A 361 -4.81 17.39 -11.15
C ALA A 361 -6.03 17.22 -10.22
N LEU A 362 -6.07 16.16 -9.42
CA LEU A 362 -7.14 15.92 -8.45
C LEU A 362 -7.17 16.96 -7.33
N SER A 363 -6.00 17.45 -6.89
CA SER A 363 -5.90 18.45 -5.82
C SER A 363 -6.29 19.86 -6.25
N GLN A 364 -6.11 20.21 -7.53
CA GLN A 364 -6.38 21.56 -8.06
C GLN A 364 -7.81 21.76 -8.54
N SER A 365 -8.55 20.71 -8.75
CA SER A 365 -9.79 20.76 -9.54
C SER A 365 -10.99 21.33 -8.81
N GLY A 366 -11.02 21.29 -7.49
CA GLY A 366 -12.23 21.60 -6.74
C GLY A 366 -13.41 20.80 -7.33
N ASN A 367 -14.49 21.48 -7.67
CA ASN A 367 -15.67 20.86 -8.30
C ASN A 367 -15.65 20.84 -9.85
N LYS A 368 -14.51 21.16 -10.47
CA LYS A 368 -14.42 21.18 -11.94
C LYS A 368 -13.48 20.08 -12.41
N ARG A 369 -13.96 19.23 -13.32
CA ARG A 369 -13.13 18.21 -13.97
C ARG A 369 -11.94 18.88 -14.68
N PRO A 370 -10.69 18.51 -14.39
CA PRO A 370 -9.54 18.98 -15.15
C PRO A 370 -9.64 18.49 -16.59
N GLN A 371 -9.03 19.22 -17.51
CA GLN A 371 -9.18 18.94 -18.94
C GLN A 371 -8.70 17.55 -19.35
N SER A 372 -7.61 17.06 -18.84
CA SER A 372 -7.10 15.68 -18.98
C SER A 372 -5.81 15.49 -18.22
N VAL A 373 -5.49 14.25 -17.88
CA VAL A 373 -4.15 13.85 -17.42
C VAL A 373 -3.51 12.97 -18.48
N GLN A 374 -2.32 13.37 -18.96
CA GLN A 374 -1.54 12.54 -19.85
C GLN A 374 -0.77 11.48 -19.06
N PHE A 375 -1.17 10.23 -19.22
CA PHE A 375 -0.50 9.10 -18.60
C PHE A 375 0.65 8.58 -19.48
N PRO A 376 1.78 8.19 -18.88
CA PRO A 376 2.77 7.39 -19.60
C PRO A 376 2.15 6.07 -20.10
N SER A 377 2.62 5.58 -21.25
CA SER A 377 2.23 4.24 -21.70
C SER A 377 2.91 3.17 -20.86
N ILE A 378 2.22 2.07 -20.58
CA ILE A 378 2.75 0.87 -19.93
C ILE A 378 3.95 0.30 -20.74
N ARG A 379 3.98 0.50 -22.05
CA ARG A 379 5.13 0.12 -22.89
C ARG A 379 6.42 0.84 -22.48
N ALA A 380 6.34 2.07 -22.02
CA ALA A 380 7.49 2.87 -21.59
C ALA A 380 7.97 2.52 -20.18
N SER A 381 7.20 1.76 -19.41
CA SER A 381 7.58 1.35 -18.05
C SER A 381 8.70 0.31 -18.09
N PRO A 382 9.82 0.54 -17.37
CA PRO A 382 10.95 -0.39 -17.34
C PRO A 382 10.63 -1.71 -16.64
N ASP A 383 9.72 -1.68 -15.67
CA ASP A 383 9.39 -2.79 -14.79
C ASP A 383 7.91 -2.78 -14.39
N TYR A 384 7.52 -3.80 -13.64
CA TYR A 384 6.20 -3.96 -13.05
C TYR A 384 5.79 -2.74 -12.21
N TYR A 385 6.69 -2.27 -11.33
CA TYR A 385 6.35 -1.23 -10.38
C TYR A 385 5.94 0.08 -11.05
N SER A 386 6.74 0.53 -12.02
CA SER A 386 6.41 1.71 -12.81
C SER A 386 5.09 1.56 -13.57
N ALA A 387 4.84 0.37 -14.14
CA ALA A 387 3.60 0.08 -14.84
C ALA A 387 2.39 0.08 -13.88
N ALA A 388 2.53 -0.53 -12.71
CA ALA A 388 1.47 -0.61 -11.71
C ALA A 388 1.07 0.77 -11.16
N LEU A 389 2.05 1.64 -10.87
CA LEU A 389 1.78 3.03 -10.47
C LEU A 389 1.01 3.80 -11.54
N THR A 390 1.32 3.58 -12.82
CA THR A 390 0.59 4.19 -13.93
C THR A 390 -0.86 3.68 -13.98
N MET A 391 -1.09 2.37 -13.82
CA MET A 391 -2.44 1.80 -13.81
C MET A 391 -3.27 2.31 -12.62
N LEU A 392 -2.69 2.35 -11.41
CA LEU A 392 -3.37 2.91 -10.24
C LEU A 392 -3.72 4.38 -10.40
N SER A 393 -2.84 5.16 -11.04
CA SER A 393 -3.12 6.56 -11.35
C SER A 393 -4.28 6.71 -12.33
N ARG A 394 -4.40 5.81 -13.32
CA ARG A 394 -5.56 5.75 -14.23
C ARG A 394 -6.84 5.38 -13.48
N CYS A 395 -6.79 4.39 -12.59
CA CYS A 395 -7.94 4.02 -11.76
C CYS A 395 -8.41 5.19 -10.87
N ALA A 396 -7.48 5.83 -10.17
CA ALA A 396 -7.80 6.98 -9.32
C ALA A 396 -8.42 8.14 -10.11
N TRP A 397 -7.85 8.44 -11.28
CA TRP A 397 -8.38 9.47 -12.19
C TRP A 397 -9.79 9.17 -12.64
N GLN A 398 -10.04 7.94 -13.08
CA GLN A 398 -11.33 7.49 -13.56
C GLN A 398 -12.40 7.57 -12.46
N GLU A 399 -12.09 7.05 -11.27
CA GLU A 399 -13.05 6.99 -10.16
C GLU A 399 -13.40 8.34 -9.55
N CYS A 400 -12.45 9.28 -9.50
CA CYS A 400 -12.70 10.61 -8.91
C CYS A 400 -13.61 11.52 -9.74
N TRP A 401 -13.86 11.17 -11.01
CA TRP A 401 -14.63 12.02 -11.93
C TRP A 401 -15.95 11.44 -12.42
N ASP A 402 -16.24 10.21 -12.02
CA ASP A 402 -17.50 9.55 -12.36
C ASP A 402 -18.53 9.63 -11.20
N MET A 403 -18.24 10.47 -10.19
CA MET A 403 -19.15 10.76 -9.06
C MET A 403 -20.08 11.93 -9.33
#